data_53df65103f5c2589b3402c1cc8c1f25a
#
_entry.id   53df65103f5c2589b3402c1cc8c1f25a
#
_cell.length_a   1.000
_cell.length_b   1.000
_cell.length_c   1.000
_cell.angle_alpha   90.00
_cell.angle_beta   90.00
_cell.angle_gamma   90.00
#
_symmetry.space_group_name_H-M   'P 1'
#
loop_
_entity.id
_entity.type
_entity.pdbx_description
1 polymer ?
#
loop_
_entity_poly.entity_id
_entity_poly.type
_entity_poly.pdbx_seq_one_letter_code
_entity_poly.pdbx_strand_id
1 'polypeptide(L)'
;LKILHTAKKDSVSLENSISSSIHTAYELEDCLLNLDEKKSIKILRQIKQNDPNSLALVIWVLDKLISTSLMAKKSASPKGYLENTKMWNSKIGSYLSFIKKMESNLLNLSKDIFEIEKTFKGIKRLDTWKEVERLIIRICTS
;
A
#
# COMPACT_ATOMS: atom_id res chain seq x y z
N LEU A 1 -6.90 -24.05 -33.51
CA LEU A 1 -7.35 -24.64 -32.24
C LEU A 1 -6.24 -24.60 -31.18
N LYS A 2 -5.01 -25.02 -31.54
CA LYS A 2 -3.87 -25.00 -30.61
C LYS A 2 -3.50 -23.56 -30.19
N ILE A 3 -3.56 -22.60 -31.12
CA ILE A 3 -3.24 -21.20 -30.86
C ILE A 3 -4.26 -20.57 -29.89
N LEU A 4 -5.55 -20.84 -30.09
CA LEU A 4 -6.61 -20.34 -29.23
C LEU A 4 -6.52 -20.95 -27.82
N HIS A 5 -6.17 -22.22 -27.71
CA HIS A 5 -6.00 -22.90 -26.42
C HIS A 5 -4.80 -22.33 -25.65
N THR A 6 -3.68 -22.08 -26.31
CA THR A 6 -2.49 -21.47 -25.71
C THR A 6 -2.76 -20.07 -25.22
N ALA A 7 -3.40 -19.22 -26.04
CA ALA A 7 -3.77 -17.85 -25.68
C ALA A 7 -4.69 -17.82 -24.44
N LYS A 8 -5.67 -18.71 -24.37
CA LYS A 8 -6.58 -18.83 -23.23
C LYS A 8 -5.84 -19.23 -21.96
N LYS A 9 -4.89 -20.15 -22.05
CA LYS A 9 -4.07 -20.60 -20.93
C LYS A 9 -3.18 -19.46 -20.40
N ASP A 10 -2.54 -18.70 -21.26
CA ASP A 10 -1.70 -17.57 -20.90
C ASP A 10 -2.52 -16.45 -20.24
N SER A 11 -3.73 -16.19 -20.73
CA SER A 11 -4.66 -15.19 -20.17
C SER A 11 -5.06 -15.58 -18.73
N VAL A 12 -5.39 -16.84 -18.49
CA VAL A 12 -5.75 -17.33 -17.14
C VAL A 12 -4.56 -17.23 -16.18
N SER A 13 -3.35 -17.57 -16.64
CA SER A 13 -2.14 -17.46 -15.83
C SER A 13 -1.84 -16.00 -15.45
N LEU A 14 -2.02 -15.07 -16.38
CA LEU A 14 -1.83 -13.62 -16.13
C LEU A 14 -2.85 -13.10 -15.11
N GLU A 15 -4.13 -13.47 -15.25
CA GLU A 15 -5.18 -13.07 -14.29
C GLU A 15 -4.88 -13.56 -12.87
N ASN A 16 -4.43 -14.80 -12.73
CA ASN A 16 -4.06 -15.37 -11.43
C ASN A 16 -2.87 -14.64 -10.81
N SER A 17 -1.88 -14.25 -11.62
CA SER A 17 -0.72 -13.49 -11.17
C SER A 17 -1.11 -12.10 -10.66
N ILE A 18 -1.95 -11.36 -11.39
CA ILE A 18 -2.45 -10.04 -11.00
C ILE A 18 -3.27 -10.13 -9.72
N SER A 19 -4.17 -11.11 -9.62
CA SER A 19 -5.00 -11.34 -8.44
C SER A 19 -4.15 -11.62 -7.19
N SER A 20 -3.09 -12.41 -7.32
CA SER A 20 -2.15 -12.71 -6.24
C SER A 20 -1.40 -11.48 -5.77
N SER A 21 -0.94 -10.64 -6.70
CA SER A 21 -0.22 -9.40 -6.39
C SER A 21 -1.12 -8.40 -5.65
N ILE A 22 -2.37 -8.26 -6.08
CA ILE A 22 -3.36 -7.38 -5.42
C ILE A 22 -3.63 -7.88 -4.00
N HIS A 23 -3.83 -9.17 -3.82
CA HIS A 23 -4.06 -9.77 -2.51
C HIS A 23 -2.90 -9.50 -1.55
N THR A 24 -1.66 -9.70 -2.03
CA THR A 24 -0.46 -9.47 -1.24
C THR A 24 -0.29 -7.99 -0.88
N ALA A 25 -0.65 -7.08 -1.79
CA ALA A 25 -0.60 -5.65 -1.53
C ALA A 25 -1.61 -5.22 -0.44
N TYR A 26 -2.82 -5.78 -0.42
CA TYR A 26 -3.79 -5.56 0.64
C TYR A 26 -3.34 -6.15 1.97
N GLU A 27 -2.66 -7.27 1.94
CA GLU A 27 -2.05 -7.87 3.13
C GLU A 27 -0.99 -6.93 3.72
N LEU A 28 -0.20 -6.26 2.88
CA LEU A 28 0.75 -5.25 3.31
C LEU A 28 0.02 -4.07 4.00
N GLU A 29 -1.09 -3.61 3.44
CA GLU A 29 -1.91 -2.55 4.06
C GLU A 29 -2.33 -2.95 5.48
N ASP A 30 -2.84 -4.17 5.66
CA ASP A 30 -3.28 -4.67 6.97
C ASP A 30 -2.11 -4.71 7.98
N CYS A 31 -0.94 -5.14 7.55
CA CYS A 31 0.24 -5.16 8.40
C CYS A 31 0.69 -3.76 8.83
N LEU A 32 0.61 -2.80 7.92
CA LEU A 32 0.94 -1.40 8.21
C LEU A 32 -0.07 -0.78 9.18
N LEU A 33 -1.36 -1.06 9.01
CA LEU A 33 -2.40 -0.60 9.92
C LEU A 33 -2.16 -1.10 11.35
N ASN A 34 -1.60 -2.28 11.50
CA ASN A 34 -1.24 -2.89 12.78
C ASN A 34 0.16 -2.51 13.27
N LEU A 35 0.90 -1.70 12.51
CA LEU A 35 2.27 -1.30 12.81
C LEU A 35 3.23 -2.49 12.99
N ASP A 36 2.99 -3.56 12.26
CA ASP A 36 3.82 -4.76 12.27
C ASP A 36 4.98 -4.59 11.28
N GLU A 37 6.07 -3.99 11.75
CA GLU A 37 7.25 -3.69 10.93
C GLU A 37 7.83 -4.94 10.30
N LYS A 38 8.07 -5.96 11.10
CA LYS A 38 8.74 -7.20 10.68
C LYS A 38 7.99 -7.90 9.56
N LYS A 39 6.67 -8.04 9.73
CA LYS A 39 5.81 -8.68 8.73
C LYS A 39 5.66 -7.80 7.49
N SER A 40 5.55 -6.49 7.67
CA SER A 40 5.46 -5.54 6.55
C SER A 40 6.69 -5.60 5.65
N ILE A 41 7.89 -5.60 6.22
CA ILE A 41 9.15 -5.71 5.47
C ILE A 41 9.25 -7.06 4.77
N LYS A 42 8.87 -8.14 5.45
CA LYS A 42 8.86 -9.48 4.87
C LYS A 42 7.96 -9.54 3.63
N ILE A 43 6.75 -8.99 3.72
CA ILE A 43 5.80 -8.97 2.60
C ILE A 43 6.35 -8.11 1.46
N LEU A 44 6.91 -6.95 1.76
CA LEU A 44 7.52 -6.08 0.75
C LEU A 44 8.63 -6.80 -0.03
N ARG A 45 9.49 -7.51 0.68
CA ARG A 45 10.58 -8.27 0.05
C ARG A 45 10.06 -9.42 -0.80
N GLN A 46 8.99 -10.09 -0.37
CA GLN A 46 8.33 -11.12 -1.18
C GLN A 46 7.77 -10.53 -2.47
N ILE A 47 7.10 -9.38 -2.41
CA ILE A 47 6.58 -8.71 -3.60
C ILE A 47 7.71 -8.36 -4.56
N LYS A 48 8.78 -7.76 -4.06
CA LYS A 48 9.94 -7.39 -4.88
C LYS A 48 10.56 -8.60 -5.56
N GLN A 49 10.69 -9.70 -4.86
CA GLN A 49 11.31 -10.92 -5.38
C GLN A 49 10.42 -11.61 -6.41
N ASN A 50 9.11 -11.73 -6.14
CA ASN A 50 8.20 -12.50 -6.97
C ASN A 50 7.67 -11.71 -8.17
N ASP A 51 7.50 -10.39 -8.02
CA ASP A 51 6.97 -9.53 -9.07
C ASP A 51 7.54 -8.11 -8.92
N PRO A 52 8.78 -7.87 -9.42
CA PRO A 52 9.40 -6.54 -9.35
C PRO A 52 8.59 -5.44 -10.03
N ASN A 53 7.69 -5.80 -10.96
CA ASN A 53 6.84 -4.85 -11.68
C ASN A 53 5.65 -4.37 -10.84
N SER A 54 5.43 -4.95 -9.67
CA SER A 54 4.37 -4.55 -8.75
C SER A 54 4.70 -3.31 -7.91
N LEU A 55 5.82 -2.64 -8.16
CA LEU A 55 6.21 -1.45 -7.38
C LEU A 55 5.13 -0.36 -7.44
N ALA A 56 4.53 -0.12 -8.61
CA ALA A 56 3.45 0.84 -8.77
C ALA A 56 2.25 0.51 -7.86
N LEU A 57 1.91 -0.76 -7.73
CA LEU A 57 0.83 -1.22 -6.87
C LEU A 57 1.15 -0.99 -5.39
N VAL A 58 2.39 -1.24 -4.98
CA VAL A 58 2.85 -1.00 -3.61
C VAL A 58 2.76 0.49 -3.27
N ILE A 59 3.23 1.35 -4.15
CA ILE A 59 3.16 2.81 -3.98
C ILE A 59 1.69 3.26 -3.87
N TRP A 60 0.82 2.71 -4.71
CA TRP A 60 -0.61 3.01 -4.68
C TRP A 60 -1.23 2.63 -3.33
N VAL A 61 -0.90 1.46 -2.78
CA VAL A 61 -1.41 1.01 -1.47
C VAL A 61 -0.93 1.95 -0.36
N LEU A 62 0.34 2.34 -0.36
CA LEU A 62 0.91 3.27 0.62
C LEU A 62 0.24 4.65 0.52
N ASP A 63 0.09 5.16 -0.68
CA ASP A 63 -0.57 6.45 -0.91
C ASP A 63 -2.03 6.41 -0.43
N LYS A 64 -2.76 5.37 -0.77
CA LYS A 64 -4.15 5.16 -0.32
C LYS A 64 -4.23 5.14 1.21
N LEU A 65 -3.36 4.40 1.87
CA LEU A 65 -3.32 4.31 3.33
C LEU A 65 -3.11 5.69 3.97
N ILE A 66 -2.10 6.40 3.52
CA ILE A 66 -1.72 7.69 4.08
C ILE A 66 -2.76 8.77 3.75
N SER A 67 -3.19 8.84 2.49
CA SER A 67 -4.18 9.83 2.03
C SER A 67 -5.54 9.62 2.70
N THR A 68 -6.01 8.39 2.79
CA THR A 68 -7.28 8.06 3.45
C THR A 68 -7.23 8.46 4.92
N SER A 69 -6.13 8.13 5.60
CA SER A 69 -5.93 8.48 7.00
C SER A 69 -5.89 10.00 7.22
N LEU A 70 -5.17 10.71 6.37
CA LEU A 70 -5.06 12.17 6.47
C LEU A 70 -6.39 12.86 6.21
N MET A 71 -7.13 12.42 5.19
CA MET A 71 -8.45 13.00 4.87
C MET A 71 -9.47 12.70 5.96
N ALA A 72 -9.46 11.50 6.52
CA ALA A 72 -10.33 11.16 7.65
C ALA A 72 -10.02 12.02 8.87
N LYS A 73 -8.73 12.21 9.18
CA LYS A 73 -8.31 13.07 10.29
C LYS A 73 -8.78 14.51 10.12
N LYS A 74 -8.74 15.05 8.91
CA LYS A 74 -9.16 16.44 8.61
C LYS A 74 -10.68 16.61 8.58
N SER A 75 -11.45 15.53 8.47
CA SER A 75 -12.90 15.58 8.41
C SER A 75 -13.52 15.88 9.77
N ALA A 76 -14.79 16.30 9.79
CA ALA A 76 -15.53 16.55 11.02
C ALA A 76 -15.73 15.25 11.83
N SER A 77 -15.83 14.11 11.14
CA SER A 77 -15.96 12.79 11.77
C SER A 77 -15.09 11.79 11.01
N PRO A 78 -13.93 11.40 11.57
CA PRO A 78 -13.09 10.38 10.92
C PRO A 78 -13.83 9.07 10.62
N LYS A 79 -14.62 8.59 11.57
CA LYS A 79 -15.44 7.39 11.38
C LYS A 79 -16.45 7.57 10.26
N GLY A 80 -17.17 8.70 10.23
CA GLY A 80 -18.12 9.01 9.17
C GLY A 80 -17.49 9.08 7.79
N TYR A 81 -16.29 9.68 7.70
CA TYR A 81 -15.52 9.71 6.46
C TYR A 81 -15.21 8.29 5.97
N LEU A 82 -14.70 7.43 6.85
CA LEU A 82 -14.34 6.06 6.52
C LEU A 82 -15.55 5.22 6.13
N GLU A 83 -16.69 5.41 6.80
CA GLU A 83 -17.95 4.74 6.44
C GLU A 83 -18.39 5.11 5.03
N ASN A 84 -18.23 6.37 4.63
CA ASN A 84 -18.59 6.85 3.29
C ASN A 84 -17.70 6.26 2.20
N THR A 85 -16.51 5.74 2.52
CA THR A 85 -15.64 5.03 1.57
C THR A 85 -16.12 3.60 1.31
N LYS A 86 -17.18 3.15 1.95
CA LYS A 86 -17.72 1.77 1.88
C LYS A 86 -16.75 0.70 2.35
N MET A 87 -15.88 1.07 3.28
CA MET A 87 -14.92 0.17 3.89
C MET A 87 -15.63 -0.76 4.88
N TRP A 88 -15.14 -1.98 5.04
CA TRP A 88 -15.67 -2.93 6.01
C TRP A 88 -15.45 -2.43 7.43
N ASN A 89 -16.38 -2.73 8.35
CA ASN A 89 -16.33 -2.24 9.73
C ASN A 89 -15.03 -2.61 10.46
N SER A 90 -14.53 -3.82 10.26
CA SER A 90 -13.26 -4.26 10.86
C SER A 90 -12.09 -3.40 10.39
N LYS A 91 -12.10 -3.02 9.11
CA LYS A 91 -11.07 -2.17 8.54
C LYS A 91 -11.17 -0.73 9.03
N ILE A 92 -12.39 -0.23 9.20
CA ILE A 92 -12.65 1.10 9.78
C ILE A 92 -12.01 1.20 11.17
N GLY A 93 -12.21 0.20 12.02
CA GLY A 93 -11.60 0.15 13.34
C GLY A 93 -10.07 0.19 13.28
N SER A 94 -9.47 -0.55 12.36
CA SER A 94 -8.02 -0.55 12.15
C SER A 94 -7.50 0.81 11.70
N TYR A 95 -8.19 1.47 10.78
CA TYR A 95 -7.85 2.82 10.33
C TYR A 95 -7.97 3.85 11.45
N LEU A 96 -9.02 3.80 12.25
CA LEU A 96 -9.21 4.73 13.36
C LEU A 96 -8.08 4.60 14.38
N SER A 97 -7.67 3.38 14.70
CA SER A 97 -6.54 3.11 15.59
C SER A 97 -5.24 3.64 15.00
N PHE A 98 -5.01 3.40 13.71
CA PHE A 98 -3.83 3.89 13.00
C PHE A 98 -3.77 5.42 12.97
N ILE A 99 -4.88 6.08 12.64
CA ILE A 99 -4.98 7.55 12.61
C ILE A 99 -4.62 8.14 13.98
N LYS A 100 -5.14 7.56 15.04
CA LYS A 100 -4.85 8.01 16.40
C LYS A 100 -3.36 7.90 16.73
N LYS A 101 -2.72 6.80 16.37
CA LYS A 101 -1.29 6.57 16.62
C LYS A 101 -0.40 7.47 15.76
N MET A 102 -0.83 7.77 14.52
CA MET A 102 -0.04 8.52 13.55
C MET A 102 -0.41 10.01 13.48
N GLU A 103 -1.30 10.48 14.34
CA GLU A 103 -1.94 11.81 14.25
C GLU A 103 -0.96 12.94 13.93
N SER A 104 0.17 13.02 14.62
CA SER A 104 1.16 14.08 14.44
C SER A 104 2.07 13.88 13.23
N ASN A 105 2.10 12.66 12.65
CA ASN A 105 3.04 12.29 11.59
C ASN A 105 2.42 12.18 10.20
N LEU A 106 1.08 12.17 10.10
CA LEU A 106 0.38 11.92 8.82
C LEU A 106 0.77 12.91 7.72
N LEU A 107 0.92 14.19 8.05
CA LEU A 107 1.31 15.19 7.06
C LEU A 107 2.73 14.92 6.54
N ASN A 108 3.65 14.57 7.41
CA ASN A 108 5.02 14.22 7.01
C ASN A 108 5.06 12.96 6.15
N LEU A 109 4.26 11.94 6.50
CA LEU A 109 4.16 10.72 5.70
C LEU A 109 3.58 11.02 4.31
N SER A 110 2.63 11.95 4.21
CA SER A 110 2.09 12.40 2.93
C SER A 110 3.17 13.04 2.05
N LYS A 111 4.05 13.84 2.63
CA LYS A 111 5.19 14.41 1.92
C LYS A 111 6.17 13.34 1.49
N ASP A 112 6.42 12.35 2.35
CA ASP A 112 7.33 11.25 2.06
C ASP A 112 6.85 10.40 0.88
N ILE A 113 5.56 10.06 0.82
CA ILE A 113 5.02 9.28 -0.29
C ILE A 113 5.05 10.08 -1.60
N PHE A 114 4.83 11.38 -1.55
CA PHE A 114 4.94 12.26 -2.71
C PHE A 114 6.37 12.23 -3.28
N GLU A 115 7.39 12.27 -2.41
CA GLU A 115 8.79 12.16 -2.84
C GLU A 115 9.12 10.80 -3.44
N ILE A 116 8.53 9.72 -2.91
CA ILE A 116 8.67 8.38 -3.47
C ILE A 116 8.07 8.30 -4.87
N GLU A 117 6.90 8.90 -5.08
CA GLU A 117 6.28 8.96 -6.41
C GLU A 117 7.17 9.67 -7.42
N LYS A 118 7.83 10.75 -7.02
CA LYS A 118 8.81 11.44 -7.89
C LYS A 118 9.99 10.54 -8.23
N THR A 119 10.51 9.80 -7.25
CA THR A 119 11.59 8.83 -7.46
C THR A 119 11.17 7.74 -8.43
N PHE A 120 9.97 7.23 -8.26
CA PHE A 120 9.38 6.21 -9.13
C PHE A 120 9.25 6.70 -10.58
N LYS A 121 8.85 7.97 -10.76
CA LYS A 121 8.72 8.58 -12.09
C LYS A 121 10.06 8.96 -12.74
N GLY A 122 11.18 8.69 -12.06
CA GLY A 122 12.51 8.96 -12.58
C GLY A 122 12.98 10.40 -12.44
N ILE A 123 12.27 11.23 -11.70
CA ILE A 123 12.66 12.63 -11.43
C ILE A 123 13.89 12.68 -10.53
N LYS A 124 14.02 11.73 -9.60
CA LYS A 124 15.16 11.56 -8.72
C LYS A 124 15.85 10.22 -9.01
N ARG A 125 17.19 10.18 -8.91
CA ARG A 125 17.99 8.97 -9.14
C ARG A 125 18.24 8.21 -7.84
N LEU A 126 17.15 7.73 -7.22
CA LEU A 126 17.23 6.91 -6.01
C LEU A 126 16.61 5.55 -6.28
N ASP A 127 16.99 4.55 -5.47
CA ASP A 127 16.37 3.22 -5.52
C ASP A 127 14.98 3.31 -4.87
N THR A 128 13.94 3.24 -5.67
CA THR A 128 12.56 3.38 -5.20
C THR A 128 12.17 2.30 -4.20
N TRP A 129 12.62 1.05 -4.40
CA TRP A 129 12.35 -0.04 -3.43
C TRP A 129 12.93 0.27 -2.05
N LYS A 130 14.15 0.83 -2.00
CA LYS A 130 14.77 1.23 -0.73
C LYS A 130 14.02 2.38 -0.07
N GLU A 131 13.56 3.35 -0.84
CA GLU A 131 12.76 4.47 -0.32
C GLU A 131 11.43 4.00 0.24
N VAL A 132 10.77 3.04 -0.41
CA VAL A 132 9.55 2.41 0.10
C VAL A 132 9.83 1.66 1.41
N GLU A 133 10.90 0.90 1.47
CA GLU A 133 11.29 0.19 2.70
C GLU A 133 11.53 1.16 3.86
N ARG A 134 12.23 2.27 3.61
CA ARG A 134 12.46 3.33 4.60
C ARG A 134 11.16 3.95 5.08
N LEU A 135 10.22 4.18 4.18
CA LEU A 135 8.91 4.73 4.56
C LEU A 135 8.15 3.76 5.47
N ILE A 136 8.15 2.48 5.13
CA ILE A 136 7.50 1.44 5.95
C ILE A 136 8.10 1.44 7.37
N ILE A 137 9.42 1.50 7.50
CA ILE A 137 10.10 1.57 8.79
C ILE A 137 9.66 2.82 9.56
N ARG A 138 9.61 3.97 8.91
CA ARG A 138 9.16 5.22 9.55
C ARG A 138 7.72 5.12 10.06
N ILE A 139 6.83 4.54 9.27
CA ILE A 139 5.43 4.32 9.69
C ILE A 139 5.39 3.48 10.96
N CYS A 140 6.09 2.36 10.98
CA CYS A 140 6.01 1.39 12.07
C CYS A 140 6.74 1.82 13.34
N THR A 141 7.71 2.74 13.24
CA THR A 141 8.51 3.22 14.37
C THR A 141 8.11 4.60 14.88
N SER A 142 7.09 5.19 14.28
CA SER A 142 6.59 6.52 14.67
C SER A 142 5.90 6.57 16.02
#